data_ff19340fe464391a37a4313354911c34
#
_entry.id   ff19340fe464391a37a4313354911c34
#
_cell.length_a   1.000
_cell.length_b   1.000
_cell.length_c   1.000
_cell.angle_alpha   90.00
_cell.angle_beta   90.00
_cell.angle_gamma   90.00
#
_symmetry.space_group_name_H-M   'P 1'
#
loop_
_entity.id
_entity.type
_entity.pdbx_description
1 polymer ?
#
loop_
_entity_poly.entity_id
_entity_poly.type
_entity_poly.pdbx_seq_one_letter_code
_entity_poly.pdbx_strand_id
1 'polypeptide(L)'
;MKKILSNIKNRTLFKIASLNSVSIVIKIMTGFLTSKAIAIFIGPSGMALVGNFRNFITSAQAFTSLGFSNGIVKYVSEFKNNLLELSKAISTVFYLILGATFLVSFICFFNATYFNALIFDELHDYTVIIKLLALALPFYAANIFLLSIINGFGKFKTILHISIIGQIIGTIITLLLIWKSNLNGALIAMVLSESVVFFITFFYAFHLRSNIKWIGFKNFDIGYVKKMSSFSIMALFSATVLPLVALAIRNYIIDTISIDDAGYWEAMT
;
A
#
# COMPACT_ATOMS: atom_id res chain seq x y z
N MET A 1 -10.33 42.21 -0.37
CA MET A 1 -9.92 41.04 0.43
C MET A 1 -10.37 39.69 -0.15
N LYS A 2 -11.65 39.46 -0.50
CA LYS A 2 -12.15 38.22 -1.13
C LYS A 2 -11.43 37.83 -2.44
N LYS A 3 -11.13 38.79 -3.32
CA LYS A 3 -10.45 38.57 -4.62
C LYS A 3 -8.96 38.16 -4.46
N ILE A 4 -8.27 38.63 -3.43
CA ILE A 4 -6.89 38.26 -3.11
C ILE A 4 -6.86 36.84 -2.53
N LEU A 5 -7.80 36.49 -1.63
CA LEU A 5 -7.94 35.16 -1.06
C LEU A 5 -8.33 34.12 -2.12
N SER A 6 -9.20 34.48 -3.10
CA SER A 6 -9.51 33.57 -4.21
C SER A 6 -8.31 33.33 -5.14
N ASN A 7 -7.51 34.34 -5.42
CA ASN A 7 -6.31 34.24 -6.24
C ASN A 7 -5.22 33.38 -5.56
N ILE A 8 -5.03 33.53 -4.24
CA ILE A 8 -4.09 32.69 -3.47
C ILE A 8 -4.57 31.24 -3.42
N LYS A 9 -5.86 31.01 -3.19
CA LYS A 9 -6.49 29.68 -3.19
C LYS A 9 -6.37 29.02 -4.57
N ASN A 10 -6.62 29.73 -5.65
CA ASN A 10 -6.49 29.21 -7.01
C ASN A 10 -5.05 28.87 -7.36
N ARG A 11 -4.06 29.70 -6.97
CA ARG A 11 -2.63 29.39 -7.16
C ARG A 11 -2.20 28.15 -6.40
N THR A 12 -2.69 27.93 -5.17
CA THR A 12 -2.39 26.75 -4.37
C THR A 12 -3.02 25.49 -4.95
N LEU A 13 -4.29 25.58 -5.36
CA LEU A 13 -4.99 24.47 -6.03
C LEU A 13 -4.31 24.10 -7.35
N PHE A 14 -3.96 25.06 -8.18
CA PHE A 14 -3.24 24.84 -9.43
C PHE A 14 -1.88 24.19 -9.20
N LYS A 15 -1.14 24.63 -8.18
CA LYS A 15 0.15 24.02 -7.82
C LYS A 15 0.02 22.57 -7.31
N ILE A 16 -1.04 22.25 -6.56
CA ILE A 16 -1.33 20.87 -6.11
C ILE A 16 -1.75 20.01 -7.31
N ALA A 17 -2.61 20.54 -8.18
CA ALA A 17 -3.06 19.84 -9.37
C ALA A 17 -1.89 19.52 -10.32
N SER A 18 -0.99 20.49 -10.57
CA SER A 18 0.20 20.26 -11.41
C SER A 18 1.16 19.22 -10.81
N LEU A 19 1.41 19.26 -9.51
CA LEU A 19 2.23 18.24 -8.84
C LEU A 19 1.58 16.86 -8.90
N ASN A 20 0.25 16.79 -8.75
CA ASN A 20 -0.48 15.53 -8.89
C ASN A 20 -0.36 14.97 -10.32
N SER A 21 -0.50 15.82 -11.34
CA SER A 21 -0.30 15.42 -12.74
C SER A 21 1.11 14.88 -12.98
N VAL A 22 2.14 15.54 -12.44
CA VAL A 22 3.53 15.05 -12.51
C VAL A 22 3.66 13.68 -11.82
N SER A 23 3.07 13.50 -10.64
CA SER A 23 3.09 12.22 -9.93
C SER A 23 2.43 11.11 -10.74
N ILE A 24 1.30 11.39 -11.41
CA ILE A 24 0.60 10.43 -12.27
C ILE A 24 1.46 10.06 -13.48
N VAL A 25 2.08 11.04 -14.15
CA VAL A 25 2.98 10.77 -15.28
C VAL A 25 4.15 9.90 -14.86
N ILE A 26 4.80 10.19 -13.73
CA ILE A 26 5.88 9.37 -13.19
C ILE A 26 5.37 7.94 -12.90
N LYS A 27 4.18 7.80 -12.31
CA LYS A 27 3.58 6.50 -12.04
C LYS A 27 3.35 5.68 -13.31
N ILE A 28 2.85 6.30 -14.37
CA ILE A 28 2.64 5.64 -15.65
C ILE A 28 3.98 5.22 -16.27
N MET A 29 4.97 6.12 -16.28
CA MET A 29 6.30 5.82 -16.84
C MET A 29 7.00 4.70 -16.08
N THR A 30 6.99 4.75 -14.75
CA THR A 30 7.62 3.73 -13.91
C THR A 30 6.89 2.39 -14.02
N GLY A 31 5.56 2.40 -14.08
CA GLY A 31 4.75 1.21 -14.32
C GLY A 31 5.07 0.57 -15.67
N PHE A 32 5.13 1.37 -16.73
CA PHE A 32 5.50 0.91 -18.07
C PHE A 32 6.92 0.30 -18.11
N LEU A 33 7.90 0.97 -17.50
CA LEU A 33 9.27 0.46 -17.42
C LEU A 33 9.33 -0.88 -16.67
N THR A 34 8.63 -1.00 -15.55
CA THR A 34 8.58 -2.23 -14.77
C THR A 34 7.89 -3.36 -15.53
N SER A 35 6.74 -3.10 -16.16
CA SER A 35 6.02 -4.11 -16.96
C SER A 35 6.84 -4.56 -18.16
N LYS A 36 7.51 -3.63 -18.85
CA LYS A 36 8.41 -3.96 -19.95
C LYS A 36 9.60 -4.80 -19.49
N ALA A 37 10.19 -4.49 -18.34
CA ALA A 37 11.28 -5.30 -17.77
C ALA A 37 10.80 -6.72 -17.44
N ILE A 38 9.63 -6.87 -16.81
CA ILE A 38 9.05 -8.19 -16.52
C ILE A 38 8.83 -8.96 -17.83
N ALA A 39 8.22 -8.33 -18.84
CA ALA A 39 7.96 -8.99 -20.14
C ALA A 39 9.24 -9.48 -20.84
N ILE A 40 10.32 -8.68 -20.80
CA ILE A 40 11.59 -9.01 -21.49
C ILE A 40 12.39 -10.07 -20.72
N PHE A 41 12.51 -9.92 -19.38
CA PHE A 41 13.41 -10.76 -18.58
C PHE A 41 12.73 -12.01 -18.01
N ILE A 42 11.42 -12.00 -17.85
CA ILE A 42 10.69 -13.07 -17.16
C ILE A 42 9.67 -13.76 -18.08
N GLY A 43 9.08 -13.02 -19.03
CA GLY A 43 8.11 -13.56 -19.97
C GLY A 43 6.66 -13.58 -19.45
N PRO A 44 5.71 -14.13 -20.26
CA PRO A 44 4.28 -14.12 -19.91
C PRO A 44 3.95 -14.89 -18.64
N SER A 45 4.47 -16.10 -18.49
CA SER A 45 4.25 -16.93 -17.29
C SER A 45 4.65 -16.21 -16.01
N GLY A 46 5.80 -15.53 -16.02
CA GLY A 46 6.23 -14.73 -14.89
C GLY A 46 5.34 -13.51 -14.62
N MET A 47 4.73 -12.91 -15.65
CA MET A 47 3.75 -11.83 -15.48
C MET A 47 2.51 -12.33 -14.71
N ALA A 48 2.02 -13.54 -15.00
CA ALA A 48 0.91 -14.15 -14.26
C ALA A 48 1.24 -14.29 -12.78
N LEU A 49 2.40 -14.85 -12.44
CA LEU A 49 2.84 -15.07 -11.06
C LEU A 49 3.06 -13.75 -10.29
N VAL A 50 3.66 -12.76 -10.94
CA VAL A 50 3.82 -11.40 -10.38
C VAL A 50 2.46 -10.75 -10.12
N GLY A 51 1.50 -10.92 -11.03
CA GLY A 51 0.13 -10.43 -10.88
C GLY A 51 -0.59 -11.10 -9.71
N ASN A 52 -0.49 -12.44 -9.57
CA ASN A 52 -1.05 -13.16 -8.42
C ASN A 52 -0.47 -12.65 -7.10
N PHE A 53 0.85 -12.52 -7.03
CA PHE A 53 1.52 -12.03 -5.82
C PHE A 53 1.14 -10.59 -5.49
N ARG A 54 1.01 -9.71 -6.50
CA ARG A 54 0.53 -8.33 -6.33
C ARG A 54 -0.86 -8.28 -5.71
N ASN A 55 -1.79 -9.09 -6.21
CA ASN A 55 -3.15 -9.16 -5.69
C ASN A 55 -3.18 -9.69 -4.25
N PHE A 56 -2.34 -10.67 -3.93
CA PHE A 56 -2.18 -11.17 -2.57
C PHE A 56 -1.63 -10.09 -1.62
N ILE A 57 -0.57 -9.38 -2.01
CA ILE A 57 -0.02 -8.26 -1.23
C ILE A 57 -1.10 -7.21 -0.97
N THR A 58 -1.86 -6.82 -2.00
CA THR A 58 -2.92 -5.81 -1.88
C THR A 58 -4.00 -6.25 -0.88
N SER A 59 -4.42 -7.51 -0.96
CA SER A 59 -5.38 -8.08 -0.01
C SER A 59 -4.82 -8.13 1.41
N ALA A 60 -3.58 -8.60 1.58
CA ALA A 60 -2.91 -8.63 2.88
C ALA A 60 -2.78 -7.23 3.50
N GLN A 61 -2.42 -6.22 2.71
CA GLN A 61 -2.37 -4.81 3.14
C GLN A 61 -3.74 -4.29 3.60
N ALA A 62 -4.82 -4.66 2.88
CA ALA A 62 -6.17 -4.27 3.27
C ALA A 62 -6.56 -4.87 4.62
N PHE A 63 -6.24 -6.13 4.87
CA PHE A 63 -6.48 -6.78 6.16
C PHE A 63 -5.63 -6.19 7.29
N THR A 64 -4.36 -5.87 7.07
CA THR A 64 -3.51 -5.25 8.10
C THR A 64 -3.98 -3.85 8.47
N SER A 65 -4.46 -3.06 7.50
CA SER A 65 -4.98 -1.71 7.73
C SER A 65 -6.43 -1.68 8.22
N LEU A 66 -7.14 -2.83 8.17
CA LEU A 66 -8.57 -2.96 8.48
C LEU A 66 -9.45 -1.94 7.72
N GLY A 67 -8.98 -1.39 6.61
CA GLY A 67 -9.68 -0.34 5.87
C GLY A 67 -9.81 1.00 6.60
N PHE A 68 -9.09 1.22 7.70
CA PHE A 68 -9.20 2.45 8.50
C PHE A 68 -8.60 3.71 7.85
N SER A 69 -7.92 3.62 6.73
CA SER A 69 -7.26 4.75 6.08
C SER A 69 -8.18 5.97 5.90
N ASN A 70 -9.39 5.77 5.35
CA ASN A 70 -10.36 6.83 5.16
C ASN A 70 -10.91 7.38 6.49
N GLY A 71 -11.11 6.51 7.47
CA GLY A 71 -11.50 6.88 8.83
C GLY A 71 -10.46 7.77 9.50
N ILE A 72 -9.17 7.41 9.40
CA ILE A 72 -8.06 8.22 9.92
C ILE A 72 -8.08 9.61 9.29
N VAL A 73 -8.15 9.69 7.95
CA VAL A 73 -8.17 10.97 7.23
C VAL A 73 -9.32 11.86 7.72
N LYS A 74 -10.52 11.30 7.85
CA LYS A 74 -11.70 12.02 8.34
C LYS A 74 -11.48 12.57 9.75
N TYR A 75 -11.16 11.70 10.72
CA TYR A 75 -11.08 12.11 12.13
C TYR A 75 -9.86 13.00 12.42
N VAL A 76 -8.74 12.80 11.74
CA VAL A 76 -7.61 13.73 11.83
C VAL A 76 -8.00 15.11 11.30
N SER A 77 -8.72 15.19 10.20
CA SER A 77 -9.20 16.47 9.65
C SER A 77 -10.22 17.16 10.57
N GLU A 78 -11.10 16.39 11.21
CA GLU A 78 -12.13 16.87 12.12
C GLU A 78 -11.53 17.38 13.45
N PHE A 79 -10.60 16.59 14.04
CA PHE A 79 -10.06 16.86 15.37
C PHE A 79 -8.70 17.57 15.36
N LYS A 80 -8.19 18.06 14.24
CA LYS A 80 -6.87 18.72 14.15
C LYS A 80 -6.66 19.86 15.17
N ASN A 81 -7.74 20.49 15.61
CA ASN A 81 -7.73 21.59 16.60
C ASN A 81 -8.06 21.13 18.04
N ASN A 82 -8.39 19.84 18.24
CA ASN A 82 -8.69 19.25 19.54
C ASN A 82 -7.74 18.07 19.79
N LEU A 83 -6.61 18.37 20.43
CA LEU A 83 -5.53 17.39 20.62
C LEU A 83 -5.96 16.16 21.44
N LEU A 84 -6.91 16.30 22.35
CA LEU A 84 -7.37 15.21 23.20
C LEU A 84 -8.19 14.20 22.38
N GLU A 85 -9.17 14.66 21.63
CA GLU A 85 -9.99 13.81 20.77
C GLU A 85 -9.18 13.21 19.61
N LEU A 86 -8.26 14.01 19.02
CA LEU A 86 -7.31 13.53 18.03
C LEU A 86 -6.45 12.40 18.58
N SER A 87 -5.88 12.56 19.77
CA SER A 87 -5.04 11.54 20.39
C SER A 87 -5.82 10.26 20.67
N LYS A 88 -7.08 10.33 21.15
CA LYS A 88 -7.94 9.17 21.36
C LYS A 88 -8.20 8.43 20.04
N ALA A 89 -8.62 9.15 19.00
CA ALA A 89 -8.92 8.57 17.71
C ALA A 89 -7.69 7.88 17.08
N ILE A 90 -6.53 8.57 17.04
CA ILE A 90 -5.28 8.03 16.47
C ILE A 90 -4.77 6.84 17.29
N SER A 91 -4.76 6.93 18.62
CA SER A 91 -4.28 5.85 19.48
C SER A 91 -5.14 4.61 19.34
N THR A 92 -6.46 4.76 19.31
CA THR A 92 -7.39 3.64 19.14
C THR A 92 -7.13 2.89 17.84
N VAL A 93 -7.02 3.61 16.72
CA VAL A 93 -6.76 3.00 15.41
C VAL A 93 -5.36 2.39 15.34
N PHE A 94 -4.36 3.02 15.95
CA PHE A 94 -3.01 2.48 16.01
C PHE A 94 -2.98 1.08 16.65
N TYR A 95 -3.64 0.90 17.79
CA TYR A 95 -3.69 -0.40 18.45
C TYR A 95 -4.45 -1.45 17.66
N LEU A 96 -5.54 -1.06 16.99
CA LEU A 96 -6.30 -1.99 16.13
C LEU A 96 -5.47 -2.44 14.91
N ILE A 97 -4.82 -1.50 14.23
CA ILE A 97 -3.93 -1.80 13.11
C ILE A 97 -2.76 -2.68 13.57
N LEU A 98 -2.16 -2.37 14.73
CA LEU A 98 -1.06 -3.16 15.27
C LEU A 98 -1.48 -4.60 15.56
N GLY A 99 -2.63 -4.80 16.21
CA GLY A 99 -3.18 -6.13 16.48
C GLY A 99 -3.52 -6.90 15.21
N ALA A 100 -4.19 -6.25 14.24
CA ALA A 100 -4.53 -6.86 12.96
C ALA A 100 -3.26 -7.22 12.16
N THR A 101 -2.28 -6.32 12.13
CA THR A 101 -1.00 -6.55 11.45
C THR A 101 -0.27 -7.74 12.05
N PHE A 102 -0.18 -7.83 13.39
CA PHE A 102 0.45 -8.96 14.04
C PHE A 102 -0.24 -10.29 13.69
N LEU A 103 -1.57 -10.30 13.71
CA LEU A 103 -2.37 -11.49 13.38
C LEU A 103 -2.17 -11.91 11.92
N VAL A 104 -2.27 -10.98 10.96
CA VAL A 104 -2.08 -11.28 9.53
C VAL A 104 -0.65 -11.71 9.26
N SER A 105 0.36 -11.03 9.81
CA SER A 105 1.77 -11.41 9.68
C SER A 105 2.03 -12.81 10.24
N PHE A 106 1.47 -13.13 11.41
CA PHE A 106 1.58 -14.45 12.02
C PHE A 106 0.96 -15.53 11.13
N ILE A 107 -0.27 -15.31 10.64
CA ILE A 107 -0.96 -16.25 9.73
C ILE A 107 -0.13 -16.45 8.45
N CYS A 108 0.34 -15.38 7.81
CA CYS A 108 1.14 -15.46 6.59
C CYS A 108 2.47 -16.19 6.82
N PHE A 109 3.13 -15.96 7.96
CA PHE A 109 4.43 -16.54 8.25
C PHE A 109 4.34 -18.05 8.50
N PHE A 110 3.37 -18.48 9.33
CA PHE A 110 3.23 -19.89 9.70
C PHE A 110 2.53 -20.74 8.64
N ASN A 111 1.69 -20.13 7.81
CA ASN A 111 1.00 -20.82 6.70
C ASN A 111 1.62 -20.46 5.33
N ALA A 112 2.90 -20.09 5.29
CA ALA A 112 3.54 -19.63 4.06
C ALA A 112 3.51 -20.69 2.94
N THR A 113 3.62 -21.97 3.25
CA THR A 113 3.51 -23.07 2.27
C THR A 113 2.10 -23.14 1.65
N TYR A 114 1.05 -22.99 2.46
CA TYR A 114 -0.33 -22.96 1.96
C TYR A 114 -0.56 -21.77 1.02
N PHE A 115 -0.10 -20.58 1.40
CA PHE A 115 -0.20 -19.41 0.54
C PHE A 115 0.68 -19.52 -0.70
N ASN A 116 1.81 -20.23 -0.63
CA ASN A 116 2.62 -20.50 -1.82
C ASN A 116 1.83 -21.30 -2.85
N ALA A 117 1.23 -22.42 -2.46
CA ALA A 117 0.42 -23.25 -3.35
C ALA A 117 -0.79 -22.47 -3.94
N LEU A 118 -1.40 -21.56 -3.14
CA LEU A 118 -2.52 -20.75 -3.60
C LEU A 118 -2.14 -19.70 -4.65
N ILE A 119 -0.92 -19.14 -4.56
CA ILE A 119 -0.49 -17.98 -5.35
C ILE A 119 0.36 -18.39 -6.56
N PHE A 120 1.26 -19.37 -6.38
CA PHE A 120 2.33 -19.67 -7.32
C PHE A 120 2.27 -21.08 -7.93
N ASP A 121 1.28 -21.89 -7.53
CA ASP A 121 1.26 -23.30 -7.90
C ASP A 121 2.26 -24.16 -7.07
N GLU A 122 2.04 -25.49 -7.08
CA GLU A 122 2.86 -26.45 -6.34
C GLU A 122 4.28 -26.63 -6.95
N LEU A 123 4.42 -26.27 -8.23
CA LEU A 123 5.70 -26.41 -8.96
C LEU A 123 6.74 -25.34 -8.59
N HIS A 124 6.31 -24.23 -7.97
CA HIS A 124 7.18 -23.09 -7.66
C HIS A 124 7.24 -22.85 -6.16
N ASP A 125 8.40 -23.07 -5.55
CA ASP A 125 8.60 -22.80 -4.13
C ASP A 125 9.11 -21.36 -3.88
N TYR A 126 8.20 -20.46 -3.58
CA TYR A 126 8.47 -19.10 -3.13
C TYR A 126 8.07 -18.87 -1.66
N THR A 127 8.01 -19.94 -0.86
CA THR A 127 7.64 -19.89 0.57
C THR A 127 8.48 -18.85 1.34
N VAL A 128 9.78 -18.75 1.03
CA VAL A 128 10.67 -17.74 1.63
C VAL A 128 10.21 -16.32 1.35
N ILE A 129 9.72 -16.05 0.13
CA ILE A 129 9.23 -14.71 -0.25
C ILE A 129 7.95 -14.35 0.51
N ILE A 130 7.05 -15.32 0.75
CA ILE A 130 5.86 -15.13 1.56
C ILE A 130 6.22 -14.85 3.02
N LYS A 131 7.21 -15.55 3.58
CA LYS A 131 7.74 -15.26 4.92
C LYS A 131 8.37 -13.86 4.99
N LEU A 132 9.09 -13.45 3.95
CA LEU A 132 9.65 -12.10 3.84
C LEU A 132 8.53 -11.05 3.79
N LEU A 133 7.45 -11.32 3.03
CA LEU A 133 6.26 -10.46 3.01
C LEU A 133 5.63 -10.35 4.40
N ALA A 134 5.46 -11.47 5.11
CA ALA A 134 4.91 -11.47 6.46
C ALA A 134 5.70 -10.56 7.42
N LEU A 135 7.04 -10.53 7.30
CA LEU A 135 7.91 -9.63 8.06
C LEU A 135 7.83 -8.17 7.57
N ALA A 136 7.46 -7.95 6.31
CA ALA A 136 7.32 -6.62 5.72
C ALA A 136 5.95 -5.97 6.01
N LEU A 137 4.90 -6.76 6.26
CA LEU A 137 3.55 -6.25 6.52
C LEU A 137 3.46 -5.17 7.62
N PRO A 138 4.20 -5.23 8.74
CA PRO A 138 4.21 -4.15 9.73
C PRO A 138 4.66 -2.81 9.16
N PHE A 139 5.64 -2.80 8.26
CA PHE A 139 6.10 -1.58 7.60
C PHE A 139 5.03 -1.02 6.64
N TYR A 140 4.30 -1.90 5.95
CA TYR A 140 3.19 -1.51 5.07
C TYR A 140 2.04 -0.88 5.85
N ALA A 141 1.61 -1.53 6.93
CA ALA A 141 0.55 -1.01 7.79
C ALA A 141 0.93 0.34 8.41
N ALA A 142 2.17 0.46 8.90
CA ALA A 142 2.70 1.71 9.44
C ALA A 142 2.78 2.81 8.37
N ASN A 143 3.15 2.48 7.13
CA ASN A 143 3.16 3.42 6.01
C ASN A 143 1.76 3.96 5.70
N ILE A 144 0.76 3.06 5.56
CA ILE A 144 -0.64 3.44 5.30
C ILE A 144 -1.16 4.32 6.44
N PHE A 145 -0.87 3.96 7.70
CA PHE A 145 -1.26 4.72 8.88
C PHE A 145 -0.67 6.14 8.85
N LEU A 146 0.64 6.28 8.65
CA LEU A 146 1.32 7.57 8.61
C LEU A 146 0.85 8.44 7.44
N LEU A 147 0.71 7.87 6.23
CA LEU A 147 0.20 8.58 5.06
C LEU A 147 -1.22 9.08 5.28
N SER A 148 -2.08 8.28 5.93
CA SER A 148 -3.46 8.68 6.26
C SER A 148 -3.49 9.85 7.23
N ILE A 149 -2.59 9.88 8.23
CA ILE A 149 -2.45 11.01 9.15
C ILE A 149 -1.98 12.27 8.41
N ILE A 150 -0.93 12.16 7.59
CA ILE A 150 -0.41 13.27 6.80
C ILE A 150 -1.50 13.83 5.87
N ASN A 151 -2.32 12.95 5.29
CA ASN A 151 -3.46 13.29 4.45
C ASN A 151 -4.55 14.04 5.23
N GLY A 152 -4.91 13.55 6.41
CA GLY A 152 -5.89 14.18 7.31
C GLY A 152 -5.49 15.60 7.73
N PHE A 153 -4.19 15.88 7.88
CA PHE A 153 -3.68 17.24 8.09
C PHE A 153 -3.66 18.11 6.81
N GLY A 154 -4.07 17.58 5.67
CA GLY A 154 -4.11 18.31 4.39
C GLY A 154 -2.72 18.59 3.81
N LYS A 155 -1.69 17.83 4.19
CA LYS A 155 -0.32 17.98 3.70
C LYS A 155 -0.11 17.28 2.34
N PHE A 156 -0.99 17.57 1.37
CA PHE A 156 -0.99 16.91 0.05
C PHE A 156 0.34 16.98 -0.69
N LYS A 157 1.07 18.11 -0.59
CA LYS A 157 2.39 18.25 -1.23
C LYS A 157 3.38 17.20 -0.69
N THR A 158 3.37 16.97 0.63
CA THR A 158 4.23 15.97 1.27
C THR A 158 3.92 14.58 0.76
N ILE A 159 2.62 14.22 0.64
CA ILE A 159 2.19 12.93 0.10
C ILE A 159 2.69 12.75 -1.34
N LEU A 160 2.55 13.78 -2.18
CA LEU A 160 3.01 13.74 -3.57
C LEU A 160 4.54 13.58 -3.66
N HIS A 161 5.31 14.28 -2.81
CA HIS A 161 6.77 14.08 -2.76
C HIS A 161 7.14 12.65 -2.33
N ILE A 162 6.51 12.11 -1.28
CA ILE A 162 6.72 10.73 -0.84
C ILE A 162 6.40 9.77 -1.97
N SER A 163 5.27 9.95 -2.66
CA SER A 163 4.85 9.11 -3.77
C SER A 163 5.85 9.14 -4.93
N ILE A 164 6.31 10.33 -5.34
CA ILE A 164 7.28 10.48 -6.43
C ILE A 164 8.61 9.82 -6.08
N ILE A 165 9.16 10.13 -4.90
CA ILE A 165 10.45 9.57 -4.46
C ILE A 165 10.35 8.06 -4.30
N GLY A 166 9.27 7.58 -3.67
CA GLY A 166 9.01 6.15 -3.48
C GLY A 166 8.89 5.39 -4.79
N GLN A 167 8.20 5.96 -5.79
CA GLN A 167 8.07 5.37 -7.12
C GLN A 167 9.41 5.26 -7.84
N ILE A 168 10.21 6.32 -7.82
CA ILE A 168 11.53 6.33 -8.48
C ILE A 168 12.45 5.29 -7.82
N ILE A 169 12.57 5.33 -6.49
CA ILE A 169 13.43 4.39 -5.75
C ILE A 169 12.93 2.95 -5.91
N GLY A 170 11.62 2.72 -5.76
CA GLY A 170 11.01 1.40 -5.95
C GLY A 170 11.27 0.84 -7.35
N THR A 171 11.14 1.67 -8.40
CA THR A 171 11.43 1.26 -9.78
C THR A 171 12.90 0.89 -9.97
N ILE A 172 13.83 1.68 -9.43
CA ILE A 172 15.27 1.38 -9.51
C ILE A 172 15.56 0.04 -8.84
N ILE A 173 15.04 -0.19 -7.62
CA ILE A 173 15.21 -1.45 -6.90
C ILE A 173 14.62 -2.61 -7.72
N THR A 174 13.43 -2.44 -8.29
CA THR A 174 12.76 -3.47 -9.07
C THR A 174 13.56 -3.84 -10.32
N LEU A 175 14.03 -2.85 -11.09
CA LEU A 175 14.82 -3.09 -12.29
C LEU A 175 16.14 -3.78 -11.99
N LEU A 176 16.84 -3.35 -10.94
CA LEU A 176 18.10 -3.98 -10.51
C LEU A 176 17.92 -5.43 -10.08
N LEU A 177 16.86 -5.72 -9.30
CA LEU A 177 16.59 -7.06 -8.81
C LEU A 177 16.09 -7.99 -9.93
N ILE A 178 15.27 -7.50 -10.86
CA ILE A 178 14.85 -8.26 -12.05
C ILE A 178 16.09 -8.60 -12.89
N TRP A 179 16.97 -7.64 -13.15
CA TRP A 179 18.18 -7.87 -13.92
C TRP A 179 19.09 -8.93 -13.29
N LYS A 180 19.19 -8.95 -11.96
CA LYS A 180 20.06 -9.88 -11.22
C LYS A 180 19.45 -11.27 -11.03
N SER A 181 18.16 -11.39 -10.81
CA SER A 181 17.51 -12.61 -10.32
C SER A 181 16.16 -12.93 -10.97
N ASN A 182 15.89 -12.33 -12.15
CA ASN A 182 14.66 -12.57 -12.93
C ASN A 182 13.40 -12.54 -12.06
N LEU A 183 12.58 -13.60 -12.06
CA LEU A 183 11.32 -13.68 -11.33
C LEU A 183 11.50 -13.56 -9.81
N ASN A 184 12.49 -14.25 -9.23
CA ASN A 184 12.81 -14.11 -7.80
C ASN A 184 13.10 -12.64 -7.43
N GLY A 185 13.86 -11.96 -8.30
CA GLY A 185 14.17 -10.55 -8.14
C GLY A 185 12.93 -9.66 -8.19
N ALA A 186 11.99 -9.93 -9.11
CA ALA A 186 10.74 -9.19 -9.20
C ALA A 186 9.88 -9.34 -7.93
N LEU A 187 9.71 -10.57 -7.45
CA LEU A 187 8.92 -10.86 -6.25
C LEU A 187 9.52 -10.23 -4.98
N ILE A 188 10.85 -10.34 -4.81
CA ILE A 188 11.56 -9.70 -3.69
C ILE A 188 11.45 -8.17 -3.78
N ALA A 189 11.59 -7.61 -5.00
CA ALA A 189 11.47 -6.18 -5.22
C ALA A 189 10.11 -5.63 -4.81
N MET A 190 9.03 -6.36 -5.08
CA MET A 190 7.68 -5.97 -4.66
C MET A 190 7.56 -5.86 -3.14
N VAL A 191 8.17 -6.79 -2.41
CA VAL A 191 8.18 -6.75 -0.94
C VAL A 191 9.05 -5.61 -0.41
N LEU A 192 10.22 -5.41 -0.99
CA LEU A 192 11.18 -4.41 -0.50
C LEU A 192 10.78 -2.98 -0.85
N SER A 193 10.26 -2.73 -2.06
CA SER A 193 9.92 -1.38 -2.52
C SER A 193 8.89 -0.69 -1.62
N GLU A 194 7.85 -1.39 -1.21
CA GLU A 194 6.84 -0.86 -0.28
C GLU A 194 7.43 -0.60 1.12
N SER A 195 8.33 -1.48 1.59
CA SER A 195 9.01 -1.28 2.87
C SER A 195 9.92 -0.04 2.84
N VAL A 196 10.58 0.23 1.71
CA VAL A 196 11.42 1.43 1.53
C VAL A 196 10.57 2.70 1.58
N VAL A 197 9.37 2.68 0.99
CA VAL A 197 8.45 3.83 1.05
C VAL A 197 8.08 4.16 2.50
N PHE A 198 7.95 3.16 3.39
CA PHE A 198 7.74 3.41 4.82
C PHE A 198 8.85 4.27 5.43
N PHE A 199 10.12 3.98 5.17
CA PHE A 199 11.22 4.77 5.73
C PHE A 199 11.18 6.22 5.22
N ILE A 200 10.85 6.43 3.94
CA ILE A 200 10.66 7.77 3.38
C ILE A 200 9.52 8.49 4.11
N THR A 201 8.37 7.83 4.24
CA THR A 201 7.19 8.38 4.93
C THR A 201 7.48 8.69 6.39
N PHE A 202 8.19 7.79 7.08
CA PHE A 202 8.59 7.96 8.47
C PHE A 202 9.48 9.19 8.65
N PHE A 203 10.47 9.39 7.77
CA PHE A 203 11.35 10.56 7.80
C PHE A 203 10.54 11.86 7.64
N TYR A 204 9.63 11.92 6.67
CA TYR A 204 8.75 13.08 6.48
C TYR A 204 7.81 13.29 7.66
N ALA A 205 7.21 12.22 8.21
CA ALA A 205 6.34 12.29 9.37
C ALA A 205 7.09 12.77 10.62
N PHE A 206 8.33 12.30 10.82
CA PHE A 206 9.17 12.72 11.93
C PHE A 206 9.53 14.20 11.86
N HIS A 207 9.81 14.71 10.67
CA HIS A 207 10.06 16.14 10.47
C HIS A 207 8.82 17.01 10.75
N LEU A 208 7.63 16.49 10.44
CA LEU A 208 6.36 17.15 10.77
C LEU A 208 6.02 17.09 12.27
N ARG A 209 6.63 16.17 13.03
CA ARG A 209 6.35 15.93 14.45
C ARG A 209 6.75 17.11 15.36
N SER A 210 7.63 18.02 14.92
CA SER A 210 8.08 19.12 15.76
C SER A 210 6.94 20.02 16.29
N ASN A 211 5.72 19.89 15.73
CA ASN A 211 4.55 20.66 16.10
C ASN A 211 3.38 19.82 16.70
N ILE A 212 3.49 18.48 16.82
CA ILE A 212 2.32 17.65 17.17
C ILE A 212 2.70 16.50 18.12
N LYS A 213 2.17 16.53 19.35
CA LYS A 213 2.18 15.40 20.30
C LYS A 213 1.00 14.48 19.98
N TRP A 214 1.19 13.46 19.12
CA TRP A 214 0.07 12.77 18.47
C TRP A 214 -0.42 11.50 19.17
N ILE A 215 0.45 10.75 19.79
CA ILE A 215 0.11 9.43 20.32
C ILE A 215 0.29 9.44 21.84
N GLY A 216 -0.82 9.43 22.53
CA GLY A 216 -0.87 9.12 23.95
C GLY A 216 -1.28 7.67 24.13
N PHE A 217 -0.35 6.79 24.49
CA PHE A 217 -0.60 5.35 24.67
C PHE A 217 -1.70 4.99 25.68
N LYS A 218 -2.21 5.95 26.45
CA LYS A 218 -3.26 5.75 27.46
C LYS A 218 -4.69 6.05 26.99
N ASN A 219 -4.88 6.46 25.72
CA ASN A 219 -6.14 7.03 25.25
C ASN A 219 -6.93 6.10 24.32
N PHE A 220 -6.99 4.80 24.59
CA PHE A 220 -7.85 3.89 23.85
C PHE A 220 -9.33 4.13 24.18
N ASP A 221 -10.18 4.36 23.18
CA ASP A 221 -11.61 4.61 23.34
C ASP A 221 -12.43 3.74 22.37
N ILE A 222 -13.17 2.78 22.91
CA ILE A 222 -14.00 1.84 22.15
C ILE A 222 -15.11 2.53 21.34
N GLY A 223 -15.54 3.72 21.77
CA GLY A 223 -16.52 4.52 21.04
C GLY A 223 -16.05 4.92 19.65
N TYR A 224 -14.73 5.14 19.48
CA TYR A 224 -14.14 5.40 18.16
C TYR A 224 -14.11 4.15 17.27
N VAL A 225 -13.92 2.97 17.85
CA VAL A 225 -13.98 1.70 17.09
C VAL A 225 -15.33 1.58 16.39
N LYS A 226 -16.43 1.76 17.12
CA LYS A 226 -17.78 1.66 16.58
C LYS A 226 -18.07 2.71 15.51
N LYS A 227 -17.61 3.97 15.73
CA LYS A 227 -17.79 5.07 14.76
C LYS A 227 -17.02 4.84 13.46
N MET A 228 -15.85 4.18 13.53
CA MET A 228 -14.96 3.97 12.38
C MET A 228 -15.24 2.65 11.66
N SER A 229 -15.80 1.64 12.34
CA SER A 229 -16.03 0.31 11.78
C SER A 229 -16.90 0.31 10.52
N SER A 230 -17.92 1.16 10.45
CA SER A 230 -18.79 1.25 9.28
C SER A 230 -18.02 1.65 8.00
N PHE A 231 -17.11 2.62 8.11
CA PHE A 231 -16.24 3.03 6.99
C PHE A 231 -15.20 1.95 6.66
N SER A 232 -14.68 1.29 7.69
CA SER A 232 -13.64 0.27 7.57
C SER A 232 -14.13 -0.97 6.87
N ILE A 233 -15.32 -1.47 7.22
CA ILE A 233 -15.90 -2.66 6.59
C ILE A 233 -16.10 -2.41 5.09
N MET A 234 -16.69 -1.27 4.70
CA MET A 234 -16.90 -0.93 3.29
C MET A 234 -15.57 -0.81 2.54
N ALA A 235 -14.57 -0.14 3.13
CA ALA A 235 -13.25 0.02 2.54
C ALA A 235 -12.51 -1.31 2.42
N LEU A 236 -12.61 -2.19 3.44
CA LEU A 236 -12.02 -3.52 3.44
C LEU A 236 -12.61 -4.37 2.30
N PHE A 237 -13.94 -4.44 2.19
CA PHE A 237 -14.61 -5.16 1.09
C PHE A 237 -14.14 -4.64 -0.27
N SER A 238 -14.16 -3.33 -0.48
CA SER A 238 -13.73 -2.73 -1.76
C SER A 238 -12.26 -3.01 -2.09
N ALA A 239 -11.39 -3.06 -1.08
CA ALA A 239 -9.96 -3.27 -1.28
C ALA A 239 -9.58 -4.75 -1.43
N THR A 240 -10.44 -5.69 -1.00
CA THR A 240 -10.12 -7.13 -1.03
C THR A 240 -10.86 -7.88 -2.15
N VAL A 241 -12.10 -7.52 -2.46
CA VAL A 241 -12.91 -8.26 -3.43
C VAL A 241 -12.27 -8.25 -4.83
N LEU A 242 -11.89 -7.09 -5.35
CA LEU A 242 -11.30 -7.00 -6.69
C LEU A 242 -9.98 -7.79 -6.82
N PRO A 243 -8.99 -7.65 -5.93
CA PRO A 243 -7.77 -8.46 -6.00
C PRO A 243 -8.02 -9.96 -5.86
N LEU A 244 -8.95 -10.38 -5.00
CA LEU A 244 -9.27 -11.80 -4.82
C LEU A 244 -9.99 -12.38 -6.05
N VAL A 245 -10.91 -11.62 -6.66
CA VAL A 245 -11.57 -12.02 -7.90
C VAL A 245 -10.55 -12.11 -9.04
N ALA A 246 -9.64 -11.14 -9.17
CA ALA A 246 -8.59 -11.16 -10.19
C ALA A 246 -7.65 -12.37 -10.01
N LEU A 247 -7.30 -12.71 -8.76
CA LEU A 247 -6.52 -13.90 -8.44
C LEU A 247 -7.28 -15.19 -8.82
N ALA A 248 -8.57 -15.29 -8.47
CA ALA A 248 -9.38 -16.45 -8.79
C ALA A 248 -9.54 -16.64 -10.31
N ILE A 249 -9.80 -15.56 -11.06
CA ILE A 249 -9.91 -15.60 -12.52
C ILE A 249 -8.58 -16.04 -13.14
N ARG A 250 -7.47 -15.50 -12.66
CA ARG A 250 -6.14 -15.85 -13.19
C ARG A 250 -5.79 -17.30 -12.90
N ASN A 251 -6.04 -17.81 -11.69
CA ASN A 251 -5.86 -19.22 -11.39
C ASN A 251 -6.75 -20.10 -12.28
N TYR A 252 -8.01 -19.73 -12.51
CA TYR A 252 -8.88 -20.44 -13.44
C TYR A 252 -8.30 -20.49 -14.87
N ILE A 253 -7.72 -19.39 -15.37
CA ILE A 253 -7.06 -19.36 -16.69
C ILE A 253 -5.83 -20.28 -16.70
N ILE A 254 -5.01 -20.27 -15.64
CA ILE A 254 -3.84 -21.14 -15.50
C ILE A 254 -4.26 -22.62 -15.56
N ASP A 255 -5.29 -22.99 -14.83
CA ASP A 255 -5.74 -24.38 -14.71
C ASP A 255 -6.45 -24.90 -15.96
N THR A 256 -7.14 -24.02 -16.71
CA THR A 256 -7.99 -24.44 -17.87
C THR A 256 -7.35 -24.20 -19.23
N ILE A 257 -6.45 -23.26 -19.37
CA ILE A 257 -5.85 -22.84 -20.65
C ILE A 257 -4.33 -22.99 -20.57
N SER A 258 -3.64 -21.96 -20.03
CA SER A 258 -2.21 -21.98 -19.79
C SER A 258 -1.76 -20.84 -18.88
N ILE A 259 -0.57 -20.98 -18.30
CA ILE A 259 0.07 -19.92 -17.50
C ILE A 259 0.47 -18.71 -18.36
N ASP A 260 0.80 -18.93 -19.62
CA ASP A 260 1.17 -17.87 -20.56
C ASP A 260 -0.04 -17.01 -20.94
N ASP A 261 -1.22 -17.63 -21.16
CA ASP A 261 -2.47 -16.91 -21.42
C ASP A 261 -2.89 -16.07 -20.21
N ALA A 262 -2.69 -16.59 -19.01
CA ALA A 262 -2.89 -15.81 -17.79
C ALA A 262 -1.92 -14.62 -17.70
N GLY A 263 -0.71 -14.77 -18.20
CA GLY A 263 0.27 -13.68 -18.32
C GLY A 263 -0.14 -12.62 -19.33
N TYR A 264 -0.65 -13.02 -20.49
CA TYR A 264 -1.21 -12.07 -21.46
C TYR A 264 -2.41 -11.33 -20.93
N TRP A 265 -3.29 -12.01 -20.20
CA TRP A 265 -4.42 -11.37 -19.51
C TRP A 265 -3.96 -10.32 -18.48
N GLU A 266 -2.93 -10.62 -17.68
CA GLU A 266 -2.33 -9.65 -16.74
C GLU A 266 -1.74 -8.44 -17.48
N ALA A 267 -1.14 -8.63 -18.65
CA ALA A 267 -0.56 -7.54 -19.43
C ALA A 267 -1.61 -6.56 -19.98
N MET A 268 -2.87 -7.00 -20.10
CA MET A 268 -3.98 -6.19 -20.64
C MET A 268 -4.78 -5.47 -19.53
N THR A 269 -4.65 -5.88 -18.27
CA THR A 269 -5.38 -5.32 -17.11
C THR A 269 -4.53 -4.36 -16.30
#